data_91beab233242c17f3ffaea50a7ba0ced
#
_entry.id   91beab233242c17f3ffaea50a7ba0ced
#
_cell.length_a   1.000
_cell.length_b   1.000
_cell.length_c   1.000
_cell.angle_alpha   90.00
_cell.angle_beta   90.00
_cell.angle_gamma   90.00
#
_symmetry.space_group_name_H-M   'P 1'
#
loop_
_entity.id
_entity.type
_entity.pdbx_description
1 polymer ?
#
loop_
_entity_poly.entity_id
_entity_poly.type
_entity_poly.pdbx_seq_one_letter_code
_entity_poly.pdbx_strand_id
1 'polypeptide(L)'
;MTRGKLFFASRPFIRLVVGRWSVQAPPPEGPTVFVCSHGDMAGPLATQCWLPFPTRPWVLHVFLSREECRRQYRDYTFTQRFGLPRPAAALLAWAVSGYASALVRSVGAIPVYRGSARLKETFRRTVEALQAGDPVIGFPDVDYTDRSGDMGEIYDGFLLIDRFWQRVSDTPLDFVPLRLDRKARRIAAGEAVRFDRTAPRQGETVRVREALLRGLNGEI
;
A
#
# COMPACT_ATOMS: atom_id res chain seq x y z
N MET A 1 -14.29 -5.98 -6.94
CA MET A 1 -13.79 -4.65 -7.41
C MET A 1 -13.48 -4.68 -8.90
N THR A 2 -13.86 -3.65 -9.67
CA THR A 2 -13.47 -3.48 -11.08
C THR A 2 -12.42 -2.37 -11.18
N ARG A 3 -11.18 -2.71 -11.54
CA ARG A 3 -10.15 -1.72 -11.84
C ARG A 3 -10.54 -0.89 -13.07
N GLY A 4 -10.18 0.40 -13.08
CA GLY A 4 -10.54 1.28 -14.20
C GLY A 4 -9.76 0.98 -15.48
N LYS A 5 -10.32 1.38 -16.62
CA LYS A 5 -9.75 1.14 -17.96
C LYS A 5 -8.30 1.65 -18.11
N LEU A 6 -7.96 2.79 -17.47
CA LEU A 6 -6.62 3.36 -17.52
C LEU A 6 -5.57 2.42 -16.93
N PHE A 7 -5.88 1.77 -15.79
CA PHE A 7 -4.96 0.80 -15.20
C PHE A 7 -4.69 -0.37 -16.17
N PHE A 8 -5.74 -0.95 -16.75
CA PHE A 8 -5.57 -2.05 -17.71
C PHE A 8 -4.76 -1.65 -18.94
N ALA A 9 -4.99 -0.45 -19.47
CA ALA A 9 -4.23 0.08 -20.60
C ALA A 9 -2.75 0.33 -20.25
N SER A 10 -2.47 0.78 -19.02
CA SER A 10 -1.12 1.10 -18.55
C SER A 10 -0.34 -0.13 -18.07
N ARG A 11 -1.03 -1.17 -17.62
CA ARG A 11 -0.43 -2.36 -17.00
C ARG A 11 0.64 -3.04 -17.86
N PRO A 12 0.47 -3.26 -19.17
CA PRO A 12 1.51 -3.87 -20.01
C PRO A 12 2.80 -3.05 -20.02
N PHE A 13 2.69 -1.73 -20.14
CA PHE A 13 3.84 -0.83 -20.11
C PHE A 13 4.51 -0.83 -18.74
N ILE A 14 3.76 -0.75 -17.65
CA ILE A 14 4.31 -0.82 -16.30
C ILE A 14 5.03 -2.16 -16.08
N ARG A 15 4.45 -3.27 -16.54
CA ARG A 15 5.09 -4.60 -16.49
C ARG A 15 6.41 -4.67 -17.26
N LEU A 16 6.49 -3.99 -18.40
CA LEU A 16 7.72 -3.91 -19.17
C LEU A 16 8.82 -3.18 -18.39
N VAL A 17 8.48 -2.05 -17.75
CA VAL A 17 9.43 -1.23 -16.98
C VAL A 17 9.85 -1.93 -15.68
N VAL A 18 8.90 -2.48 -14.93
CA VAL A 18 9.14 -3.13 -13.62
C VAL A 18 9.76 -4.52 -13.77
N GLY A 19 9.59 -5.13 -14.94
CA GLY A 19 10.02 -6.50 -15.23
C GLY A 19 9.08 -7.56 -14.64
N ARG A 20 9.40 -8.84 -14.92
CA ARG A 20 8.58 -9.98 -14.48
C ARG A 20 8.85 -10.31 -13.01
N TRP A 21 7.78 -10.51 -12.26
CA TRP A 21 7.80 -10.95 -10.87
C TRP A 21 7.09 -12.30 -10.74
N SER A 22 7.67 -13.19 -9.96
CA SER A 22 6.98 -14.41 -9.51
C SER A 22 6.15 -14.10 -8.27
N VAL A 23 4.99 -14.72 -8.16
CA VAL A 23 4.07 -14.46 -7.04
C VAL A 23 3.69 -15.78 -6.39
N GLN A 24 3.89 -15.87 -5.10
CA GLN A 24 3.51 -16.94 -4.21
C GLN A 24 2.53 -16.38 -3.16
N ALA A 25 1.38 -15.94 -3.62
CA ALA A 25 0.33 -15.37 -2.78
C ALA A 25 -1.02 -15.87 -3.32
N PRO A 26 -1.70 -16.78 -2.60
CA PRO A 26 -3.04 -17.21 -2.96
C PRO A 26 -4.05 -16.05 -2.78
N PRO A 27 -5.18 -16.08 -3.50
CA PRO A 27 -6.29 -15.18 -3.22
C PRO A 27 -6.74 -15.31 -1.77
N PRO A 28 -7.09 -14.20 -1.10
CA PRO A 28 -7.58 -14.26 0.27
C PRO A 28 -8.99 -14.87 0.32
N GLU A 29 -9.27 -15.68 1.35
CA GLU A 29 -10.58 -16.29 1.56
C GLU A 29 -11.53 -15.42 2.38
N GLY A 30 -11.00 -14.41 3.06
CA GLY A 30 -11.76 -13.52 3.94
C GLY A 30 -11.29 -12.07 3.87
N PRO A 31 -11.82 -11.21 4.78
CA PRO A 31 -11.42 -9.82 4.85
C PRO A 31 -9.93 -9.71 5.19
N THR A 32 -9.16 -9.11 4.27
CA THR A 32 -7.69 -9.14 4.34
C THR A 32 -7.08 -7.77 4.08
N VAL A 33 -6.14 -7.41 4.95
CA VAL A 33 -5.23 -6.28 4.78
C VAL A 33 -3.82 -6.84 4.52
N PHE A 34 -3.38 -6.75 3.28
CA PHE A 34 -2.00 -7.05 2.94
C PHE A 34 -1.06 -5.94 3.39
N VAL A 35 0.09 -6.30 3.88
CA VAL A 35 1.16 -5.38 4.30
C VAL A 35 2.41 -5.70 3.49
N CYS A 36 2.97 -4.72 2.80
CA CYS A 36 4.12 -4.90 1.93
C CYS A 36 5.10 -3.74 2.10
N SER A 37 6.38 -3.97 1.83
CA SER A 37 7.37 -2.90 1.75
C SER A 37 7.10 -2.02 0.53
N HIS A 38 7.31 -0.70 0.68
CA HIS A 38 7.27 0.25 -0.43
C HIS A 38 8.46 0.06 -1.38
N GLY A 39 9.65 -0.17 -0.81
CA GLY A 39 10.86 -0.49 -1.55
C GLY A 39 11.11 0.45 -2.74
N ASP A 40 11.02 1.76 -2.52
CA ASP A 40 11.18 2.78 -3.55
C ASP A 40 10.28 2.56 -4.79
N MET A 41 8.98 2.37 -4.59
CA MET A 41 7.93 2.08 -5.60
C MET A 41 7.92 0.65 -6.15
N ALA A 42 8.91 -0.20 -5.86
CA ALA A 42 8.88 -1.59 -6.34
C ALA A 42 7.68 -2.36 -5.78
N GLY A 43 7.40 -2.23 -4.48
CA GLY A 43 6.25 -2.86 -3.82
C GLY A 43 4.92 -2.47 -4.46
N PRO A 44 4.55 -1.18 -4.49
CA PRO A 44 3.30 -0.72 -5.12
C PRO A 44 3.14 -1.17 -6.57
N LEU A 45 4.18 -1.04 -7.39
CA LEU A 45 4.10 -1.38 -8.81
C LEU A 45 4.03 -2.91 -9.03
N ALA A 46 4.88 -3.66 -8.33
CA ALA A 46 4.91 -5.12 -8.47
C ALA A 46 3.60 -5.75 -7.98
N THR A 47 3.12 -5.37 -6.79
CA THR A 47 1.88 -5.94 -6.24
C THR A 47 0.67 -5.60 -7.11
N GLN A 48 0.52 -4.35 -7.55
CA GLN A 48 -0.61 -3.96 -8.40
C GLN A 48 -0.58 -4.64 -9.77
N CYS A 49 0.60 -4.90 -10.33
CA CYS A 49 0.73 -5.49 -11.65
C CYS A 49 0.76 -7.02 -11.68
N TRP A 50 1.27 -7.68 -10.62
CA TRP A 50 1.57 -9.10 -10.68
C TRP A 50 0.73 -9.97 -9.74
N LEU A 51 0.12 -9.43 -8.67
CA LEU A 51 -0.82 -10.21 -7.86
C LEU A 51 -1.94 -10.78 -8.75
N PRO A 52 -2.31 -12.07 -8.57
CA PRO A 52 -3.34 -12.72 -9.38
C PRO A 52 -4.77 -12.24 -9.07
N PHE A 53 -4.92 -11.44 -8.03
CA PHE A 53 -6.19 -10.84 -7.60
C PHE A 53 -6.03 -9.31 -7.43
N PRO A 54 -7.12 -8.54 -7.57
CA PRO A 54 -7.09 -7.11 -7.36
C PRO A 54 -6.96 -6.78 -5.87
N THR A 55 -6.23 -5.72 -5.53
CA THR A 55 -6.16 -5.13 -4.19
C THR A 55 -6.41 -3.63 -4.27
N ARG A 56 -6.97 -3.03 -3.23
CA ARG A 56 -7.12 -1.57 -3.11
C ARG A 56 -5.94 -0.99 -2.32
N PRO A 57 -5.01 -0.28 -2.96
CA PRO A 57 -3.86 0.26 -2.27
C PRO A 57 -4.23 1.48 -1.42
N TRP A 58 -3.61 1.58 -0.24
CA TRP A 58 -3.56 2.81 0.52
C TRP A 58 -2.57 3.77 -0.12
N VAL A 59 -3.03 4.96 -0.47
CA VAL A 59 -2.20 5.97 -1.12
C VAL A 59 -2.41 7.32 -0.44
N LEU A 60 -1.34 8.06 -0.22
CA LEU A 60 -1.42 9.41 0.34
C LEU A 60 -2.40 10.25 -0.48
N HIS A 61 -3.36 10.89 0.19
CA HIS A 61 -4.50 11.58 -0.44
C HIS A 61 -4.09 12.59 -1.53
N VAL A 62 -2.93 13.23 -1.38
CA VAL A 62 -2.42 14.21 -2.36
C VAL A 62 -2.27 13.64 -3.77
N PHE A 63 -2.04 12.32 -3.91
CA PHE A 63 -1.90 11.67 -5.21
C PHE A 63 -3.25 11.37 -5.90
N LEU A 64 -4.38 11.55 -5.22
CA LEU A 64 -5.70 11.39 -5.83
C LEU A 64 -6.22 12.70 -6.48
N SER A 65 -5.66 13.85 -6.12
CA SER A 65 -5.95 15.14 -6.72
C SER A 65 -4.83 15.54 -7.69
N ARG A 66 -5.17 15.93 -8.93
CA ARG A 66 -4.17 16.38 -9.91
C ARG A 66 -3.38 17.59 -9.40
N GLU A 67 -4.06 18.52 -8.75
CA GLU A 67 -3.45 19.76 -8.25
C GLU A 67 -2.48 19.47 -7.10
N GLU A 68 -2.92 18.70 -6.10
CA GLU A 68 -2.08 18.32 -4.96
C GLU A 68 -0.93 17.42 -5.39
N CYS A 69 -1.17 16.48 -6.32
CA CYS A 69 -0.17 15.62 -6.91
C CYS A 69 0.91 16.44 -7.63
N ARG A 70 0.50 17.48 -8.39
CA ARG A 70 1.43 18.40 -9.05
C ARG A 70 2.31 19.14 -8.06
N ARG A 71 1.72 19.67 -6.96
CA ARG A 71 2.49 20.34 -5.90
C ARG A 71 3.47 19.36 -5.25
N GLN A 72 3.01 18.15 -4.90
CA GLN A 72 3.85 17.12 -4.27
C GLN A 72 5.03 16.72 -5.17
N TYR A 73 4.81 16.54 -6.47
CA TYR A 73 5.89 16.25 -7.41
C TYR A 73 6.85 17.42 -7.57
N ARG A 74 6.34 18.64 -7.73
CA ARG A 74 7.18 19.85 -7.90
C ARG A 74 8.03 20.12 -6.67
N ASP A 75 7.37 20.19 -5.49
CA ASP A 75 7.99 20.77 -4.29
C ASP A 75 8.78 19.75 -3.47
N TYR A 76 8.47 18.46 -3.62
CA TYR A 76 9.15 17.39 -2.89
C TYR A 76 9.90 16.42 -3.83
N THR A 77 9.18 15.72 -4.71
CA THR A 77 9.77 14.60 -5.46
C THR A 77 10.87 15.08 -6.40
N PHE A 78 10.61 16.07 -7.25
CA PHE A 78 11.56 16.52 -8.24
C PHE A 78 12.60 17.51 -7.69
N THR A 79 12.23 18.38 -6.75
CA THR A 79 13.20 19.33 -6.17
C THR A 79 14.00 18.73 -5.03
N GLN A 80 13.34 18.24 -3.95
CA GLN A 80 14.06 17.79 -2.75
C GLN A 80 14.68 16.40 -2.93
N ARG A 81 13.95 15.45 -3.53
CA ARG A 81 14.45 14.08 -3.67
C ARG A 81 15.38 13.90 -4.88
N PHE A 82 15.06 14.49 -6.03
CA PHE A 82 15.87 14.35 -7.26
C PHE A 82 16.79 15.55 -7.53
N GLY A 83 16.72 16.62 -6.73
CA GLY A 83 17.60 17.77 -6.84
C GLY A 83 17.41 18.62 -8.10
N LEU A 84 16.28 18.50 -8.79
CA LEU A 84 16.04 19.25 -10.02
C LEU A 84 15.77 20.73 -9.74
N PRO A 85 16.24 21.64 -10.62
CA PRO A 85 15.89 23.05 -10.56
C PRO A 85 14.38 23.26 -10.63
N ARG A 86 13.85 24.23 -9.88
CA ARG A 86 12.40 24.51 -9.80
C ARG A 86 11.67 24.60 -11.15
N PRO A 87 12.20 25.26 -12.21
CA PRO A 87 11.50 25.32 -13.50
C PRO A 87 11.35 23.95 -14.14
N ALA A 88 12.40 23.11 -14.11
CA ALA A 88 12.38 21.74 -14.64
C ALA A 88 11.44 20.85 -13.83
N ALA A 89 11.49 20.95 -12.49
CA ALA A 89 10.58 20.27 -11.59
C ALA A 89 9.11 20.63 -11.85
N ALA A 90 8.80 21.91 -12.10
CA ALA A 90 7.45 22.37 -12.39
C ALA A 90 6.92 21.81 -13.72
N LEU A 91 7.75 21.81 -14.77
CA LEU A 91 7.39 21.26 -16.08
C LEU A 91 7.11 19.75 -16.00
N LEU A 92 8.01 18.99 -15.36
CA LEU A 92 7.81 17.53 -15.19
C LEU A 92 6.60 17.24 -14.31
N ALA A 93 6.39 17.97 -13.21
CA ALA A 93 5.24 17.80 -12.36
C ALA A 93 3.93 18.06 -13.10
N TRP A 94 3.89 19.08 -13.96
CA TRP A 94 2.74 19.37 -14.80
C TRP A 94 2.44 18.23 -15.78
N ALA A 95 3.47 17.69 -16.43
CA ALA A 95 3.33 16.62 -17.42
C ALA A 95 2.82 15.29 -16.79
N VAL A 96 3.36 14.91 -15.62
CA VAL A 96 3.09 13.59 -15.03
C VAL A 96 1.90 13.55 -14.07
N SER A 97 1.56 14.66 -13.40
CA SER A 97 0.57 14.67 -12.32
C SER A 97 -0.82 14.24 -12.75
N GLY A 98 -1.23 14.62 -13.95
CA GLY A 98 -2.53 14.25 -14.52
C GLY A 98 -2.66 12.74 -14.70
N TYR A 99 -1.66 12.14 -15.32
CA TYR A 99 -1.60 10.69 -15.53
C TYR A 99 -1.48 9.94 -14.20
N ALA A 100 -0.57 10.34 -13.32
CA ALA A 100 -0.35 9.67 -12.04
C ALA A 100 -1.61 9.68 -11.17
N SER A 101 -2.28 10.84 -11.02
CA SER A 101 -3.51 10.92 -10.23
C SER A 101 -4.66 10.12 -10.86
N ALA A 102 -4.78 10.11 -12.18
CA ALA A 102 -5.78 9.31 -12.87
C ALA A 102 -5.50 7.80 -12.72
N LEU A 103 -4.24 7.37 -12.80
CA LEU A 103 -3.84 5.99 -12.61
C LEU A 103 -4.13 5.52 -11.18
N VAL A 104 -3.76 6.32 -10.16
CA VAL A 104 -4.03 6.04 -8.74
C VAL A 104 -5.54 5.89 -8.48
N ARG A 105 -6.38 6.76 -9.05
CA ARG A 105 -7.84 6.58 -8.99
C ARG A 105 -8.31 5.31 -9.72
N SER A 106 -7.69 5.00 -10.85
CA SER A 106 -8.06 3.84 -11.67
C SER A 106 -7.77 2.49 -11.01
N VAL A 107 -6.79 2.41 -10.10
CA VAL A 107 -6.56 1.20 -9.28
C VAL A 107 -7.53 1.09 -8.10
N GLY A 108 -8.41 2.07 -7.89
CA GLY A 108 -9.33 2.10 -6.75
C GLY A 108 -8.67 2.39 -5.42
N ALA A 109 -7.62 3.22 -5.43
CA ALA A 109 -6.87 3.56 -4.23
C ALA A 109 -7.75 4.19 -3.13
N ILE A 110 -7.43 3.85 -1.89
CA ILE A 110 -8.04 4.44 -0.70
C ILE A 110 -7.14 5.59 -0.22
N PRO A 111 -7.68 6.82 -0.09
CA PRO A 111 -6.90 7.96 0.37
C PRO A 111 -6.48 7.81 1.83
N VAL A 112 -5.20 8.04 2.12
CA VAL A 112 -4.65 8.10 3.47
C VAL A 112 -4.45 9.55 3.88
N TYR A 113 -5.10 9.97 4.95
CA TYR A 113 -5.03 11.31 5.53
C TYR A 113 -4.18 11.29 6.80
N ARG A 114 -2.84 11.20 6.65
CA ARG A 114 -1.93 11.18 7.81
C ARG A 114 -1.99 12.48 8.60
N GLY A 115 -1.96 12.37 9.94
CA GLY A 115 -1.87 13.53 10.84
C GLY A 115 -3.08 14.47 10.82
N SER A 116 -4.23 14.04 10.33
CA SER A 116 -5.41 14.88 10.23
C SER A 116 -6.65 14.22 10.85
N ALA A 117 -7.62 15.04 11.24
CA ALA A 117 -8.94 14.57 11.70
C ALA A 117 -9.66 13.69 10.66
N ARG A 118 -9.28 13.79 9.39
CA ARG A 118 -9.80 12.99 8.29
C ARG A 118 -9.28 11.54 8.24
N LEU A 119 -8.37 11.14 9.13
CA LEU A 119 -7.88 9.75 9.20
C LEU A 119 -9.03 8.75 9.37
N LYS A 120 -10.11 9.12 10.08
CA LYS A 120 -11.33 8.31 10.19
C LYS A 120 -11.95 7.99 8.83
N GLU A 121 -11.83 8.88 7.85
CA GLU A 121 -12.31 8.65 6.48
C GLU A 121 -11.53 7.55 5.78
N THR A 122 -10.20 7.47 6.00
CA THR A 122 -9.37 6.36 5.50
C THR A 122 -9.91 5.03 6.01
N PHE A 123 -10.12 4.92 7.33
CA PHE A 123 -10.62 3.68 7.93
C PHE A 123 -12.05 3.35 7.48
N ARG A 124 -12.95 4.33 7.39
CA ARG A 124 -14.31 4.10 6.88
C ARG A 124 -14.28 3.50 5.47
N ARG A 125 -13.53 4.09 4.55
CA ARG A 125 -13.39 3.58 3.18
C ARG A 125 -12.71 2.21 3.12
N THR A 126 -11.80 1.93 4.05
CA THR A 126 -11.18 0.62 4.16
C THR A 126 -12.19 -0.44 4.59
N VAL A 127 -13.00 -0.15 5.60
CA VAL A 127 -14.09 -1.04 6.05
C VAL A 127 -15.08 -1.30 4.91
N GLU A 128 -15.51 -0.26 4.19
CA GLU A 128 -16.40 -0.39 3.03
C GLU A 128 -15.80 -1.29 1.94
N ALA A 129 -14.49 -1.18 1.68
CA ALA A 129 -13.80 -2.04 0.73
C ALA A 129 -13.79 -3.51 1.20
N LEU A 130 -13.44 -3.75 2.46
CA LEU A 130 -13.41 -5.10 3.03
C LEU A 130 -14.80 -5.74 3.06
N GLN A 131 -15.87 -4.98 3.39
CA GLN A 131 -17.26 -5.46 3.34
C GLN A 131 -17.71 -5.81 1.91
N ALA A 132 -17.16 -5.11 0.90
CA ALA A 132 -17.39 -5.43 -0.50
C ALA A 132 -16.56 -6.62 -1.02
N GLY A 133 -15.78 -7.28 -0.16
CA GLY A 133 -14.89 -8.38 -0.53
C GLY A 133 -13.61 -7.92 -1.26
N ASP A 134 -13.30 -6.62 -1.24
CA ASP A 134 -12.07 -6.11 -1.83
C ASP A 134 -10.92 -6.16 -0.82
N PRO A 135 -9.86 -6.94 -1.02
CA PRO A 135 -8.69 -6.91 -0.16
C PRO A 135 -7.95 -5.57 -0.30
N VAL A 136 -7.39 -5.12 0.81
CA VAL A 136 -6.66 -3.84 0.87
C VAL A 136 -5.16 -4.11 1.01
N ILE A 137 -4.32 -3.23 0.50
CA ILE A 137 -2.87 -3.31 0.68
C ILE A 137 -2.31 -1.99 1.17
N GLY A 138 -1.50 -2.06 2.23
CA GLY A 138 -0.78 -0.93 2.81
C GLY A 138 0.74 -1.10 2.67
N PHE A 139 1.44 0.05 2.66
CA PHE A 139 2.90 0.15 2.61
C PHE A 139 3.35 1.02 3.78
N PRO A 140 3.48 0.44 4.99
CA PRO A 140 3.67 1.21 6.21
C PRO A 140 5.11 1.53 6.57
N ASP A 141 6.05 1.38 5.64
CA ASP A 141 7.46 1.70 5.84
C ASP A 141 7.64 3.10 6.44
N VAL A 142 8.49 3.22 7.45
CA VAL A 142 8.93 4.53 7.97
C VAL A 142 9.87 5.17 6.97
N ASP A 143 10.86 4.43 6.48
CA ASP A 143 11.70 4.84 5.36
C ASP A 143 11.29 4.13 4.06
N TYR A 144 10.43 4.78 3.28
CA TYR A 144 9.97 4.25 1.98
C TYR A 144 11.02 4.33 0.88
N THR A 145 12.21 4.91 1.15
CA THR A 145 13.32 4.99 0.19
C THR A 145 14.32 3.86 0.36
N ASP A 146 14.22 3.10 1.44
CA ASP A 146 15.11 1.99 1.74
C ASP A 146 15.05 0.93 0.64
N ARG A 147 16.23 0.51 0.22
CA ARG A 147 16.46 -0.50 -0.82
C ARG A 147 17.20 -1.73 -0.31
N SER A 148 17.47 -1.82 0.99
CA SER A 148 18.21 -2.94 1.60
C SER A 148 17.50 -4.28 1.36
N GLY A 149 16.18 -4.28 1.33
CA GLY A 149 15.34 -5.46 1.19
C GLY A 149 14.79 -5.94 2.53
N ASP A 150 15.35 -5.50 3.64
CA ASP A 150 14.84 -5.79 4.97
C ASP A 150 14.02 -4.60 5.46
N MET A 151 12.88 -4.87 6.09
CA MET A 151 12.03 -3.83 6.62
C MET A 151 12.42 -3.54 8.06
N GLY A 152 12.88 -2.31 8.33
CA GLY A 152 13.29 -1.89 9.67
C GLY A 152 12.07 -1.62 10.56
N GLU A 153 11.48 -0.45 10.44
CA GLU A 153 10.32 -0.05 11.22
C GLU A 153 9.08 0.16 10.36
N ILE A 154 7.91 -0.17 10.92
CA ILE A 154 6.62 0.11 10.30
C ILE A 154 5.79 1.03 11.19
N TYR A 155 5.05 1.94 10.55
CA TYR A 155 4.00 2.69 11.22
C TYR A 155 2.89 1.73 11.66
N ASP A 156 2.61 1.64 12.94
CA ASP A 156 1.58 0.76 13.50
C ASP A 156 0.16 1.33 13.44
N GLY A 157 0.03 2.61 13.12
CA GLY A 157 -1.26 3.30 13.06
C GLY A 157 -2.28 2.66 12.10
N PHE A 158 -1.84 1.91 11.09
CA PHE A 158 -2.74 1.18 10.20
C PHE A 158 -3.44 0.02 10.89
N LEU A 159 -2.86 -0.54 11.96
CA LEU A 159 -3.46 -1.63 12.74
C LEU A 159 -4.75 -1.21 13.46
N LEU A 160 -5.00 0.11 13.58
CA LEU A 160 -6.26 0.63 14.09
C LEU A 160 -7.47 0.20 13.24
N ILE A 161 -7.27 -0.19 11.98
CA ILE A 161 -8.35 -0.67 11.11
C ILE A 161 -9.11 -1.85 11.72
N ASP A 162 -8.43 -2.71 12.46
CA ASP A 162 -9.04 -3.83 13.15
C ASP A 162 -10.15 -3.38 14.12
N ARG A 163 -9.96 -2.27 14.86
CA ARG A 163 -10.98 -1.70 15.76
C ARG A 163 -12.21 -1.17 15.00
N PHE A 164 -12.00 -0.64 13.80
CA PHE A 164 -13.10 -0.18 12.95
C PHE A 164 -13.83 -1.36 12.33
N TRP A 165 -13.11 -2.40 11.95
CA TRP A 165 -13.67 -3.63 11.42
C TRP A 165 -14.52 -4.36 12.45
N GLN A 166 -14.03 -4.53 13.68
CA GLN A 166 -14.75 -5.18 14.79
C GLN A 166 -16.08 -4.52 15.16
N ARG A 167 -16.32 -3.26 14.79
CA ARG A 167 -17.58 -2.57 15.02
C ARG A 167 -18.69 -2.98 14.05
N VAL A 168 -18.34 -3.59 12.94
CA VAL A 168 -19.26 -3.88 11.84
C VAL A 168 -19.26 -5.36 11.43
N SER A 169 -18.34 -6.16 11.99
CA SER A 169 -18.21 -7.59 11.65
C SER A 169 -17.59 -8.38 12.79
N ASP A 170 -18.14 -9.57 13.04
CA ASP A 170 -17.56 -10.55 13.95
C ASP A 170 -16.48 -11.41 13.29
N THR A 171 -16.40 -11.41 11.96
CA THR A 171 -15.36 -12.12 11.23
C THR A 171 -13.98 -11.53 11.55
N PRO A 172 -12.97 -12.32 11.89
CA PRO A 172 -11.61 -11.83 12.09
C PRO A 172 -11.06 -11.13 10.84
N LEU A 173 -10.27 -10.08 11.05
CA LEU A 173 -9.52 -9.41 9.99
C LEU A 173 -8.12 -10.01 9.89
N ASP A 174 -7.75 -10.46 8.71
CA ASP A 174 -6.43 -11.00 8.43
C ASP A 174 -5.46 -9.88 8.03
N PHE A 175 -4.31 -9.83 8.68
CA PHE A 175 -3.16 -9.05 8.26
C PHE A 175 -2.13 -10.00 7.67
N VAL A 176 -1.87 -9.88 6.38
CA VAL A 176 -0.97 -10.81 5.67
C VAL A 176 0.26 -10.06 5.18
N PRO A 177 1.46 -10.38 5.69
CA PRO A 177 2.69 -9.80 5.18
C PRO A 177 2.99 -10.32 3.77
N LEU A 178 3.32 -9.42 2.86
CA LEU A 178 3.83 -9.75 1.54
C LEU A 178 5.32 -9.40 1.48
N ARG A 179 6.16 -10.40 1.60
CA ARG A 179 7.60 -10.24 1.44
C ARG A 179 7.94 -9.89 -0.01
N LEU A 180 8.72 -8.84 -0.18
CA LEU A 180 9.17 -8.34 -1.47
C LEU A 180 10.68 -8.63 -1.65
N ASP A 181 11.04 -9.71 -2.32
CA ASP A 181 12.42 -9.98 -2.70
C ASP A 181 12.72 -9.29 -4.05
N ARG A 182 13.40 -8.16 -3.99
CA ARG A 182 13.74 -7.35 -5.17
C ARG A 182 14.81 -8.01 -6.05
N LYS A 183 15.76 -8.73 -5.44
CA LYS A 183 16.84 -9.41 -6.16
C LYS A 183 16.29 -10.59 -6.96
N ALA A 184 15.51 -11.42 -6.31
CA ALA A 184 14.84 -12.56 -6.96
C ALA A 184 13.59 -12.17 -7.75
N ARG A 185 13.11 -10.93 -7.65
CA ARG A 185 11.82 -10.45 -8.20
C ARG A 185 10.68 -11.38 -7.81
N ARG A 186 10.53 -11.60 -6.50
CA ARG A 186 9.53 -12.49 -5.96
C ARG A 186 8.68 -11.78 -4.91
N ILE A 187 7.38 -12.05 -4.93
CA ILE A 187 6.41 -11.66 -3.90
C ILE A 187 5.92 -12.96 -3.27
N ALA A 188 6.05 -13.09 -1.94
CA ALA A 188 5.56 -14.24 -1.20
C ALA A 188 4.67 -13.78 -0.05
N ALA A 189 3.51 -14.38 0.10
CA ALA A 189 2.66 -14.17 1.26
C ALA A 189 3.21 -14.99 2.44
N GLY A 190 3.30 -14.35 3.60
CA GLY A 190 3.53 -15.03 4.87
C GLY A 190 2.22 -15.46 5.51
N GLU A 191 2.31 -15.95 6.74
CA GLU A 191 1.14 -16.35 7.52
C GLU A 191 0.26 -15.16 7.90
N ALA A 192 -1.06 -15.42 7.92
CA ALA A 192 -2.02 -14.41 8.35
C ALA A 192 -1.91 -14.16 9.85
N VAL A 193 -1.80 -12.92 10.23
CA VAL A 193 -1.73 -12.47 11.63
C VAL A 193 -3.07 -11.84 11.99
N ARG A 194 -3.66 -12.27 13.12
CA ARG A 194 -4.93 -11.75 13.65
C ARG A 194 -4.74 -11.19 15.04
N PHE A 195 -5.57 -10.22 15.41
CA PHE A 195 -5.67 -9.76 16.77
C PHE A 195 -6.41 -10.77 17.64
N ASP A 196 -5.87 -11.08 18.82
CA ASP A 196 -6.63 -11.75 19.86
C ASP A 196 -7.55 -10.72 20.54
N ARG A 197 -8.85 -10.93 20.38
CA ARG A 197 -9.88 -10.02 20.92
C ARG A 197 -10.02 -10.12 22.45
N THR A 198 -9.48 -11.16 23.06
CA THR A 198 -9.53 -11.41 24.50
C THR A 198 -8.35 -10.82 25.26
N ALA A 199 -7.25 -10.54 24.57
CA ALA A 199 -6.04 -10.01 25.14
C ALA A 199 -6.03 -8.46 25.21
N PRO A 200 -5.22 -7.87 26.12
CA PRO A 200 -5.06 -6.42 26.20
C PRO A 200 -4.53 -5.82 24.89
N ARG A 201 -5.24 -4.84 24.37
CA ARG A 201 -5.00 -4.26 23.03
C ARG A 201 -3.57 -3.76 22.82
N GLN A 202 -2.95 -3.16 23.83
CA GLN A 202 -1.61 -2.60 23.70
C GLN A 202 -0.58 -3.71 23.44
N GLY A 203 -0.63 -4.81 24.18
CA GLY A 203 0.22 -5.97 23.96
C GLY A 203 -0.02 -6.61 22.57
N GLU A 204 -1.29 -6.74 22.18
CA GLU A 204 -1.66 -7.29 20.89
C GLU A 204 -1.15 -6.42 19.71
N THR A 205 -1.19 -5.10 19.83
CA THR A 205 -0.64 -4.22 18.79
C THR A 205 0.86 -4.46 18.60
N VAL A 206 1.61 -4.64 19.68
CA VAL A 206 3.04 -4.96 19.63
C VAL A 206 3.26 -6.33 19.00
N ARG A 207 2.53 -7.37 19.48
CA ARG A 207 2.64 -8.74 18.97
C ARG A 207 2.36 -8.81 17.47
N VAL A 208 1.25 -8.20 17.02
CA VAL A 208 0.86 -8.20 15.60
C VAL A 208 1.88 -7.45 14.75
N ARG A 209 2.36 -6.28 15.20
CA ARG A 209 3.41 -5.53 14.51
C ARG A 209 4.69 -6.36 14.34
N GLU A 210 5.16 -7.00 15.39
CA GLU A 210 6.38 -7.82 15.36
C GLU A 210 6.21 -9.06 14.48
N ALA A 211 5.05 -9.72 14.53
CA ALA A 211 4.76 -10.85 13.66
C ALA A 211 4.74 -10.45 12.18
N LEU A 212 4.17 -9.28 11.86
CA LEU A 212 4.20 -8.73 10.51
C LEU A 212 5.61 -8.39 10.05
N LEU A 213 6.44 -7.79 10.91
CA LEU A 213 7.84 -7.49 10.59
C LEU A 213 8.63 -8.77 10.29
N ARG A 214 8.50 -9.81 11.13
CA ARG A 214 9.14 -11.12 10.86
C ARG A 214 8.70 -11.69 9.51
N GLY A 215 7.39 -11.67 9.21
CA GLY A 215 6.89 -12.16 7.92
C GLY A 215 7.37 -11.35 6.72
N LEU A 216 7.50 -10.02 6.86
CA LEU A 216 8.04 -9.12 5.81
C LEU A 216 9.52 -9.39 5.55
N ASN A 217 10.31 -9.70 6.59
CA ASN A 217 11.73 -10.02 6.49
C ASN A 217 11.99 -11.51 6.15
N GLY A 218 10.96 -12.34 6.21
CA GLY A 218 11.07 -13.78 5.91
C GLY A 218 11.72 -14.57 7.05
N GLU A 219 11.61 -14.07 8.25
CA GLU A 219 11.93 -14.75 9.48
C GLU A 219 10.70 -15.60 9.85
N ILE A 220 10.73 -16.88 9.49
CA ILE A 220 9.70 -17.88 9.84
C ILE A 220 10.12 -18.59 11.11
#